data_c303e14d41620677cd8fe5afa6ce401e
#
_entry.id   c303e14d41620677cd8fe5afa6ce401e
#
_cell.length_a   1.000
_cell.length_b   1.000
_cell.length_c   1.000
_cell.angle_alpha   90.00
_cell.angle_beta   90.00
_cell.angle_gamma   90.00
#
_symmetry.space_group_name_H-M   'P 1'
#
loop_
_entity.id
_entity.type
_entity.pdbx_description
1 polymer ?
#
loop_
_entity_poly.entity_id
_entity_poly.type
_entity_poly.pdbx_seq_one_letter_code
_entity_poly.pdbx_strand_id
1 'polypeptide(L)'
;LIRADDDLEPGPHYIRDHVAAHAGGPGGVIGLTANVLPDSAYQRVYGDAQDEAHRRHAYALPAEQQWRHWAGNVSVPRALHEELGGYDPDYRRYGWEDVDFGYRLHVAGYPVEIRPELETRHHAAAVTTYTKARRALHSGSARQIFIAKHGADALGGDRAPGGPWGAAVRAVAALSTERTIQYSSAVVERAAAVLPAPVARKLIALQVEAAAETGRTRPGRARRQF
;
A
#
# COMPACT_ATOMS: atom_id res chain seq x y z
N LEU A 1 9.53 -18.38 -8.22
CA LEU A 1 8.70 -17.42 -8.91
C LEU A 1 9.13 -16.00 -8.53
N ILE A 2 9.19 -15.13 -9.52
CA ILE A 2 9.37 -13.69 -9.31
C ILE A 2 8.12 -13.01 -9.88
N ARG A 3 7.49 -12.14 -9.08
CA ARG A 3 6.45 -11.22 -9.53
C ARG A 3 7.05 -9.83 -9.66
N ALA A 4 6.85 -9.22 -10.81
CA ALA A 4 7.18 -7.83 -11.09
C ALA A 4 5.97 -7.17 -11.73
N ASP A 5 5.52 -6.03 -11.17
CA ASP A 5 4.49 -5.23 -11.82
C ASP A 5 5.06 -4.61 -13.11
N ASP A 6 4.22 -4.35 -14.10
CA ASP A 6 4.62 -3.93 -15.45
C ASP A 6 5.11 -2.48 -15.53
N ASP A 7 4.95 -1.72 -14.45
CA ASP A 7 5.42 -0.34 -14.29
C ASP A 7 6.71 -0.23 -13.42
N LEU A 8 7.39 -1.36 -13.15
CA LEU A 8 8.72 -1.37 -12.56
C LEU A 8 9.81 -1.13 -13.60
N GLU A 9 10.93 -0.55 -13.15
CA GLU A 9 12.14 -0.35 -13.92
C GLU A 9 13.26 -1.26 -13.37
N PRO A 10 13.26 -2.57 -13.71
CA PRO A 10 14.22 -3.52 -13.15
C PRO A 10 15.64 -3.27 -13.66
N GLY A 11 16.61 -3.34 -12.76
CA GLY A 11 18.02 -3.25 -13.10
C GLY A 11 18.53 -4.50 -13.87
N PRO A 12 19.74 -4.44 -14.44
CA PRO A 12 20.27 -5.50 -15.31
C PRO A 12 20.50 -6.84 -14.56
N HIS A 13 20.53 -6.82 -13.24
CA HIS A 13 20.78 -7.99 -12.41
C HIS A 13 19.55 -8.45 -11.62
N TYR A 14 18.40 -7.85 -11.87
CA TYR A 14 17.16 -8.04 -11.12
C TYR A 14 16.81 -9.51 -10.84
N ILE A 15 16.78 -10.35 -11.88
CA ILE A 15 16.46 -11.79 -11.73
C ILE A 15 17.55 -12.51 -10.93
N ARG A 16 18.83 -12.24 -11.21
CA ARG A 16 19.96 -12.85 -10.50
C ARG A 16 19.90 -12.52 -9.01
N ASP A 17 19.63 -11.27 -8.67
CA ASP A 17 19.64 -10.78 -7.30
C ASP A 17 18.44 -11.34 -6.51
N HIS A 18 17.27 -11.47 -7.13
CA HIS A 18 16.14 -12.21 -6.55
C HIS A 18 16.47 -13.68 -6.29
N VAL A 19 17.13 -14.36 -7.24
CA VAL A 19 17.53 -15.76 -7.04
C VAL A 19 18.55 -15.89 -5.92
N ALA A 20 19.55 -15.00 -5.87
CA ALA A 20 20.58 -14.98 -4.82
C ALA A 20 19.99 -14.74 -3.42
N ALA A 21 18.94 -13.94 -3.30
CA ALA A 21 18.28 -13.67 -2.02
C ALA A 21 17.65 -14.91 -1.37
N HIS A 22 17.42 -15.99 -2.13
CA HIS A 22 16.92 -17.27 -1.61
C HIS A 22 18.01 -18.26 -1.21
N ALA A 23 19.29 -17.88 -1.23
CA ALA A 23 20.39 -18.77 -0.85
C ALA A 23 20.33 -19.23 0.62
N GLY A 24 19.66 -18.48 1.50
CA GLY A 24 19.45 -18.79 2.91
C GLY A 24 18.35 -19.83 3.19
N GLY A 25 17.61 -20.28 2.19
CA GLY A 25 16.52 -21.25 2.34
C GLY A 25 15.17 -20.75 1.82
N PRO A 26 14.11 -21.54 2.05
CA PRO A 26 12.78 -21.20 1.58
C PRO A 26 12.17 -20.03 2.40
N GLY A 27 11.57 -19.08 1.68
CA GLY A 27 10.93 -17.92 2.27
C GLY A 27 10.41 -16.97 1.20
N GLY A 28 9.86 -15.85 1.64
CA GLY A 28 9.45 -14.74 0.78
C GLY A 28 10.50 -13.63 0.79
N VAL A 29 10.76 -13.05 -0.38
CA VAL A 29 11.70 -11.94 -0.53
C VAL A 29 10.98 -10.77 -1.17
N ILE A 30 11.21 -9.58 -0.61
CA ILE A 30 10.57 -8.32 -1.02
C ILE A 30 11.66 -7.32 -1.45
N GLY A 31 11.52 -6.77 -2.66
CA GLY A 31 12.15 -5.52 -3.05
C GLY A 31 11.16 -4.39 -2.87
N LEU A 32 11.51 -3.35 -2.12
CA LEU A 32 10.67 -2.15 -2.07
C LEU A 32 10.72 -1.40 -3.41
N THR A 33 9.74 -0.55 -3.62
CA THR A 33 9.66 0.29 -4.81
C THR A 33 9.83 1.76 -4.45
N ALA A 34 10.73 2.46 -5.18
CA ALA A 34 10.90 3.91 -5.11
C ALA A 34 10.07 4.57 -6.20
N ASN A 35 9.00 5.27 -5.84
CA ASN A 35 8.07 5.83 -6.81
C ASN A 35 8.67 7.00 -7.59
N VAL A 36 8.61 6.93 -8.91
CA VAL A 36 8.92 8.01 -9.84
C VAL A 36 7.63 8.77 -10.11
N LEU A 37 7.48 9.94 -9.53
CA LEU A 37 6.30 10.77 -9.69
C LEU A 37 6.54 11.86 -10.72
N PRO A 38 5.53 12.20 -11.57
CA PRO A 38 5.64 13.35 -12.48
C PRO A 38 5.66 14.66 -11.70
N ASP A 39 6.31 15.69 -12.26
CA ASP A 39 6.33 17.02 -11.67
C ASP A 39 4.91 17.58 -11.51
N SER A 40 4.50 17.77 -10.26
CA SER A 40 3.16 18.20 -9.87
C SER A 40 3.15 18.83 -8.48
N ALA A 41 2.10 19.57 -8.15
CA ALA A 41 1.90 20.06 -6.78
C ALA A 41 1.79 18.89 -5.78
N TYR A 42 1.11 17.80 -6.17
CA TYR A 42 1.00 16.58 -5.36
C TYR A 42 2.38 15.98 -5.05
N GLN A 43 3.22 15.79 -6.06
CA GLN A 43 4.56 15.26 -5.90
C GLN A 43 5.38 16.10 -4.92
N ARG A 44 5.49 17.42 -5.18
CA ARG A 44 6.34 18.34 -4.40
C ARG A 44 5.94 18.46 -2.94
N VAL A 45 4.62 18.50 -2.64
CA VAL A 45 4.17 18.76 -1.27
C VAL A 45 3.82 17.51 -0.46
N TYR A 46 3.59 16.37 -1.12
CA TYR A 46 3.12 15.16 -0.46
C TYR A 46 3.80 13.88 -0.97
N GLY A 47 3.78 13.66 -2.28
CA GLY A 47 4.10 12.36 -2.88
C GLY A 47 5.50 11.84 -2.52
N ASP A 48 6.55 12.61 -2.80
CA ASP A 48 7.95 12.21 -2.54
C ASP A 48 8.21 11.99 -1.05
N ALA A 49 7.75 12.91 -0.20
CA ALA A 49 7.94 12.79 1.25
C ALA A 49 7.20 11.57 1.84
N GLN A 50 6.02 11.26 1.29
CA GLN A 50 5.25 10.09 1.73
C GLN A 50 5.89 8.78 1.27
N ASP A 51 6.40 8.74 0.04
CA ASP A 51 7.12 7.59 -0.50
C ASP A 51 8.39 7.29 0.30
N GLU A 52 9.21 8.30 0.54
CA GLU A 52 10.41 8.17 1.38
C GLU A 52 10.08 7.72 2.80
N ALA A 53 9.06 8.31 3.42
CA ALA A 53 8.64 7.93 4.78
C ALA A 53 8.15 6.48 4.82
N HIS A 54 7.42 6.02 3.79
CA HIS A 54 6.95 4.64 3.67
C HIS A 54 8.11 3.65 3.57
N ARG A 55 9.08 3.89 2.68
CA ARG A 55 10.27 3.00 2.53
C ARG A 55 11.13 2.99 3.79
N ARG A 56 11.38 4.16 4.39
CA ARG A 56 12.12 4.27 5.66
C ARG A 56 11.43 3.49 6.78
N HIS A 57 10.10 3.58 6.88
CA HIS A 57 9.34 2.80 7.85
C HIS A 57 9.46 1.30 7.58
N ALA A 58 9.31 0.89 6.32
CA ALA A 58 9.40 -0.51 5.93
C ALA A 58 10.74 -1.14 6.28
N TYR A 59 11.86 -0.46 6.00
CA TYR A 59 13.20 -0.93 6.36
C TYR A 59 13.44 -0.98 7.88
N ALA A 60 12.72 -0.18 8.65
CA ALA A 60 12.84 -0.18 10.11
C ALA A 60 11.95 -1.22 10.81
N LEU A 61 11.09 -1.92 10.06
CA LEU A 61 10.22 -2.95 10.64
C LEU A 61 11.02 -4.17 11.12
N PRO A 62 10.64 -4.72 12.27
CA PRO A 62 11.16 -6.02 12.71
C PRO A 62 10.77 -7.12 11.71
N ALA A 63 11.59 -8.18 11.61
CA ALA A 63 11.44 -9.22 10.60
C ALA A 63 10.04 -9.86 10.57
N GLU A 64 9.43 -10.07 11.74
CA GLU A 64 8.09 -10.65 11.89
C GLU A 64 6.94 -9.77 11.37
N GLN A 65 7.24 -8.54 10.93
CA GLN A 65 6.25 -7.61 10.39
C GLN A 65 6.50 -7.25 8.92
N GLN A 66 7.62 -7.66 8.33
CA GLN A 66 8.00 -7.29 6.97
C GLN A 66 7.06 -7.85 5.90
N TRP A 67 6.38 -8.96 6.18
CA TRP A 67 5.35 -9.55 5.31
C TRP A 67 4.27 -8.55 4.87
N ARG A 68 4.04 -7.47 5.62
CA ARG A 68 3.07 -6.41 5.33
C ARG A 68 3.40 -5.61 4.08
N HIS A 69 4.64 -5.71 3.61
CA HIS A 69 5.14 -5.05 2.41
C HIS A 69 5.22 -5.96 1.19
N TRP A 70 4.64 -7.16 1.28
CA TRP A 70 4.49 -8.03 0.12
C TRP A 70 3.63 -7.31 -0.93
N ALA A 71 4.19 -7.11 -2.15
CA ALA A 71 3.57 -6.30 -3.20
C ALA A 71 4.07 -6.71 -4.60
N GLY A 72 4.18 -5.78 -5.53
CA GLY A 72 4.50 -6.02 -6.94
C GLY A 72 5.99 -6.28 -7.26
N ASN A 73 6.89 -6.32 -6.27
CA ASN A 73 8.31 -6.63 -6.45
C ASN A 73 8.72 -7.68 -5.43
N VAL A 74 8.43 -8.95 -5.72
CA VAL A 74 8.62 -10.03 -4.76
C VAL A 74 9.05 -11.33 -5.42
N SER A 75 9.65 -12.21 -4.64
CA SER A 75 9.91 -13.59 -5.08
C SER A 75 9.66 -14.61 -3.98
N VAL A 76 9.32 -15.83 -4.41
CA VAL A 76 9.03 -16.98 -3.57
C VAL A 76 9.36 -18.28 -4.33
N PRO A 77 9.88 -19.33 -3.69
CA PRO A 77 9.98 -20.65 -4.31
C PRO A 77 8.64 -21.14 -4.85
N ARG A 78 8.63 -21.72 -6.05
CA ARG A 78 7.41 -22.25 -6.68
C ARG A 78 6.66 -23.20 -5.76
N ALA A 79 7.38 -24.12 -5.11
CA ALA A 79 6.78 -25.09 -4.20
C ALA A 79 5.99 -24.42 -3.06
N LEU A 80 6.51 -23.34 -2.46
CA LEU A 80 5.80 -22.59 -1.42
C LEU A 80 4.56 -21.87 -1.96
N HIS A 81 4.66 -21.28 -3.15
CA HIS A 81 3.52 -20.63 -3.78
C HIS A 81 2.38 -21.63 -4.04
N GLU A 82 2.71 -22.84 -4.51
CA GLU A 82 1.76 -23.92 -4.77
C GLU A 82 1.20 -24.49 -3.46
N GLU A 83 2.03 -24.73 -2.45
CA GLU A 83 1.64 -25.19 -1.10
C GLU A 83 0.61 -24.25 -0.46
N LEU A 84 0.81 -22.93 -0.58
CA LEU A 84 -0.11 -21.94 -0.03
C LEU A 84 -1.32 -21.64 -0.93
N GLY A 85 -1.42 -22.28 -2.09
CA GLY A 85 -2.56 -22.12 -3.01
C GLY A 85 -2.58 -20.80 -3.78
N GLY A 86 -1.45 -20.08 -3.87
CA GLY A 86 -1.33 -18.82 -4.61
C GLY A 86 -2.08 -17.66 -3.97
N TYR A 87 -2.40 -16.65 -4.78
CA TYR A 87 -3.17 -15.47 -4.34
C TYR A 87 -4.66 -15.82 -4.20
N ASP A 88 -5.28 -15.27 -3.14
CA ASP A 88 -6.68 -15.56 -2.81
C ASP A 88 -7.64 -14.76 -3.73
N PRO A 89 -8.53 -15.42 -4.49
CA PRO A 89 -9.43 -14.78 -5.45
C PRO A 89 -10.59 -13.99 -4.81
N ASP A 90 -10.77 -14.05 -3.50
CA ASP A 90 -11.79 -13.24 -2.82
C ASP A 90 -11.45 -11.75 -2.77
N TYR A 91 -10.16 -11.41 -2.92
CA TYR A 91 -9.72 -10.02 -3.01
C TYR A 91 -9.99 -9.44 -4.40
N ARG A 92 -11.21 -8.93 -4.60
CA ARG A 92 -11.66 -8.34 -5.87
C ARG A 92 -11.58 -6.82 -5.90
N ARG A 93 -10.85 -6.21 -4.98
CA ARG A 93 -10.61 -4.77 -4.87
C ARG A 93 -9.13 -4.53 -4.76
N TYR A 94 -8.69 -3.32 -5.04
CA TYR A 94 -7.29 -2.95 -4.99
C TYR A 94 -6.67 -3.17 -3.60
N GLY A 95 -5.60 -3.95 -3.57
CA GLY A 95 -4.75 -4.21 -2.42
C GLY A 95 -5.28 -5.32 -1.48
N TRP A 96 -4.43 -5.75 -0.60
CA TRP A 96 -4.59 -6.79 0.41
C TRP A 96 -4.48 -8.23 -0.09
N GLU A 97 -4.65 -8.52 -1.37
CA GLU A 97 -4.31 -9.83 -1.94
C GLU A 97 -2.82 -10.16 -1.73
N ASP A 98 -2.00 -9.14 -1.90
CA ASP A 98 -0.56 -9.22 -1.68
C ASP A 98 -0.23 -9.39 -0.20
N VAL A 99 -0.77 -8.50 0.64
CA VAL A 99 -0.58 -8.54 2.10
C VAL A 99 -1.07 -9.87 2.69
N ASP A 100 -2.17 -10.42 2.16
CA ASP A 100 -2.70 -11.74 2.54
C ASP A 100 -1.71 -12.86 2.23
N PHE A 101 -1.11 -12.86 1.03
CA PHE A 101 -0.13 -13.87 0.67
C PHE A 101 1.11 -13.79 1.54
N GLY A 102 1.64 -12.59 1.79
CA GLY A 102 2.76 -12.35 2.71
C GLY A 102 2.45 -12.81 4.14
N TYR A 103 1.23 -12.56 4.62
CA TYR A 103 0.78 -13.02 5.93
C TYR A 103 0.70 -14.54 6.02
N ARG A 104 0.15 -15.21 4.98
CA ARG A 104 0.08 -16.69 4.95
C ARG A 104 1.47 -17.33 4.93
N LEU A 105 2.46 -16.74 4.24
CA LEU A 105 3.86 -17.16 4.35
C LEU A 105 4.35 -17.07 5.79
N HIS A 106 4.13 -15.94 6.44
CA HIS A 106 4.55 -15.70 7.82
C HIS A 106 3.90 -16.69 8.81
N VAL A 107 2.59 -16.91 8.72
CA VAL A 107 1.87 -17.85 9.61
C VAL A 107 2.28 -19.30 9.37
N ALA A 108 2.65 -19.66 8.14
CA ALA A 108 3.20 -20.97 7.82
C ALA A 108 4.64 -21.17 8.34
N GLY A 109 5.22 -20.15 9.00
CA GLY A 109 6.56 -20.22 9.60
C GLY A 109 7.70 -19.92 8.63
N TYR A 110 7.40 -19.42 7.44
CA TYR A 110 8.42 -19.01 6.48
C TYR A 110 8.85 -17.56 6.70
N PRO A 111 10.15 -17.23 6.68
CA PRO A 111 10.62 -15.86 6.76
C PRO A 111 10.14 -15.06 5.54
N VAL A 112 9.81 -13.79 5.79
CA VAL A 112 9.52 -12.82 4.73
C VAL A 112 10.42 -11.61 4.97
N GLU A 113 11.34 -11.36 4.05
CA GLU A 113 12.43 -10.41 4.26
C GLU A 113 12.43 -9.31 3.19
N ILE A 114 12.56 -8.07 3.66
CA ILE A 114 12.82 -6.92 2.77
C ILE A 114 14.31 -6.85 2.49
N ARG A 115 14.67 -6.86 1.20
CA ARG A 115 16.05 -6.80 0.72
C ARG A 115 16.32 -5.46 0.04
N PRO A 116 17.15 -4.58 0.63
CA PRO A 116 17.45 -3.27 0.05
C PRO A 116 18.07 -3.32 -1.34
N GLU A 117 18.86 -4.35 -1.62
CA GLU A 117 19.50 -4.58 -2.92
C GLU A 117 18.51 -4.88 -4.05
N LEU A 118 17.26 -5.20 -3.71
CA LEU A 118 16.16 -5.43 -4.66
C LEU A 118 15.25 -4.21 -4.83
N GLU A 119 15.54 -3.09 -4.17
CA GLU A 119 14.76 -1.87 -4.39
C GLU A 119 14.84 -1.47 -5.87
N THR A 120 13.69 -1.16 -6.47
CA THR A 120 13.61 -0.77 -7.87
C THR A 120 12.73 0.46 -8.06
N ARG A 121 12.95 1.20 -9.16
CA ARG A 121 12.11 2.34 -9.52
C ARG A 121 10.75 1.86 -10.01
N HIS A 122 9.70 2.61 -9.66
CA HIS A 122 8.33 2.30 -9.99
C HIS A 122 7.65 3.53 -10.58
N HIS A 123 7.21 3.44 -11.83
CA HIS A 123 6.49 4.50 -12.52
C HIS A 123 5.04 4.53 -12.06
N ALA A 124 4.86 4.99 -10.82
CA ALA A 124 3.63 4.83 -10.05
C ALA A 124 2.39 5.39 -10.74
N ALA A 125 1.31 4.63 -10.68
CA ALA A 125 0.01 5.07 -11.19
C ALA A 125 -0.78 5.96 -10.19
N ALA A 126 -0.38 6.07 -8.92
CA ALA A 126 -1.04 6.92 -7.93
C ALA A 126 -0.35 8.29 -7.81
N VAL A 127 -0.38 9.05 -8.90
CA VAL A 127 0.38 10.31 -9.07
C VAL A 127 -0.42 11.58 -8.76
N THR A 128 -1.65 11.45 -8.32
CA THR A 128 -2.54 12.58 -7.94
C THR A 128 -3.21 12.32 -6.61
N THR A 129 -3.71 13.38 -5.98
CA THR A 129 -4.53 13.27 -4.76
C THR A 129 -5.72 12.33 -4.97
N TYR A 130 -6.37 12.42 -6.13
CA TYR A 130 -7.52 11.56 -6.45
C TYR A 130 -7.14 10.09 -6.55
N THR A 131 -6.13 9.76 -7.35
CA THR A 131 -5.72 8.36 -7.53
C THR A 131 -5.25 7.74 -6.22
N LYS A 132 -4.53 8.49 -5.39
CA LYS A 132 -4.09 8.05 -4.06
C LYS A 132 -5.28 7.83 -3.11
N ALA A 133 -6.21 8.78 -3.03
CA ALA A 133 -7.39 8.67 -2.17
C ALA A 133 -8.34 7.54 -2.63
N ARG A 134 -8.54 7.37 -3.95
CA ARG A 134 -9.33 6.26 -4.48
C ARG A 134 -8.72 4.90 -4.14
N ARG A 135 -7.40 4.73 -4.31
CA ARG A 135 -6.71 3.51 -3.89
C ARG A 135 -6.83 3.27 -2.38
N ALA A 136 -6.72 4.32 -1.57
CA ALA A 136 -6.91 4.22 -0.12
C ALA A 136 -8.33 3.76 0.26
N LEU A 137 -9.37 4.24 -0.43
CA LEU A 137 -10.76 3.79 -0.24
C LEU A 137 -10.90 2.28 -0.52
N HIS A 138 -10.37 1.82 -1.65
CA HIS A 138 -10.45 0.41 -2.04
C HIS A 138 -9.64 -0.48 -1.11
N SER A 139 -8.42 -0.08 -0.75
CA SER A 139 -7.57 -0.78 0.21
C SER A 139 -8.23 -0.86 1.59
N GLY A 140 -8.81 0.24 2.09
CA GLY A 140 -9.58 0.22 3.34
C GLY A 140 -10.75 -0.77 3.33
N SER A 141 -11.41 -0.92 2.17
CA SER A 141 -12.47 -1.91 2.00
C SER A 141 -11.95 -3.34 1.93
N ALA A 142 -10.87 -3.60 1.19
CA ALA A 142 -10.27 -4.93 1.07
C ALA A 142 -9.68 -5.41 2.41
N ARG A 143 -9.21 -4.48 3.27
CA ARG A 143 -8.77 -4.77 4.64
C ARG A 143 -9.83 -5.50 5.47
N GLN A 144 -11.12 -5.28 5.22
CA GLN A 144 -12.19 -5.99 5.94
C GLN A 144 -12.24 -7.47 5.57
N ILE A 145 -11.89 -7.83 4.33
CA ILE A 145 -11.76 -9.23 3.89
C ILE A 145 -10.63 -9.89 4.67
N PHE A 146 -9.48 -9.22 4.77
CA PHE A 146 -8.33 -9.72 5.55
C PHE A 146 -8.69 -9.95 7.02
N ILE A 147 -9.34 -8.98 7.65
CA ILE A 147 -9.77 -9.10 9.05
C ILE A 147 -10.78 -10.24 9.24
N ALA A 148 -11.71 -10.42 8.31
CA ALA A 148 -12.68 -11.50 8.37
C ALA A 148 -12.03 -12.88 8.25
N LYS A 149 -10.93 -13.01 7.49
CA LYS A 149 -10.19 -14.26 7.30
C LYS A 149 -9.22 -14.57 8.43
N HIS A 150 -8.50 -13.57 8.91
CA HIS A 150 -7.33 -13.75 9.79
C HIS A 150 -7.50 -13.14 11.20
N GLY A 151 -8.59 -12.41 11.44
CA GLY A 151 -8.81 -11.68 12.69
C GLY A 151 -8.10 -10.31 12.71
N ALA A 152 -8.57 -9.43 13.58
CA ALA A 152 -8.01 -8.08 13.73
C ALA A 152 -6.61 -8.09 14.37
N ASP A 153 -6.33 -9.09 15.20
CA ASP A 153 -5.06 -9.23 15.94
C ASP A 153 -3.88 -9.49 14.99
N ALA A 154 -4.12 -10.08 13.81
CA ALA A 154 -3.11 -10.26 12.76
C ALA A 154 -2.43 -8.93 12.35
N LEU A 155 -3.10 -7.80 12.55
CA LEU A 155 -2.59 -6.47 12.24
C LEU A 155 -1.95 -5.75 13.44
N GLY A 156 -1.85 -6.42 14.59
CA GLY A 156 -1.16 -5.87 15.77
C GLY A 156 -1.81 -4.62 16.36
N GLY A 157 -3.13 -4.49 16.25
CA GLY A 157 -3.86 -3.40 16.91
C GLY A 157 -3.76 -2.04 16.23
N ASP A 158 -3.71 -2.02 14.90
CA ASP A 158 -3.76 -0.80 14.08
C ASP A 158 -4.98 0.06 14.47
N ARG A 159 -4.72 1.17 15.15
CA ARG A 159 -5.76 2.08 15.67
C ARG A 159 -5.99 3.24 14.71
N ALA A 160 -7.26 3.57 14.49
CA ALA A 160 -7.61 4.81 13.80
C ALA A 160 -6.99 6.02 14.53
N PRO A 161 -6.59 7.06 13.79
CA PRO A 161 -6.06 8.28 14.39
C PRO A 161 -6.99 8.82 15.48
N GLY A 162 -6.43 9.12 16.67
CA GLY A 162 -7.15 9.73 17.78
C GLY A 162 -7.12 11.26 17.75
N GLY A 163 -7.69 11.88 18.79
CA GLY A 163 -7.64 13.32 18.95
C GLY A 163 -8.38 14.14 17.88
N PRO A 164 -8.13 15.45 17.81
CA PRO A 164 -8.81 16.36 16.86
C PRO A 164 -8.61 15.97 15.39
N TRP A 165 -7.42 15.47 15.03
CA TRP A 165 -7.14 15.01 13.68
C TRP A 165 -8.02 13.79 13.30
N GLY A 166 -8.09 12.81 14.16
CA GLY A 166 -8.95 11.66 13.93
C GLY A 166 -10.44 12.01 13.87
N ALA A 167 -10.88 13.03 14.64
CA ALA A 167 -12.24 13.56 14.53
C ALA A 167 -12.49 14.18 13.14
N ALA A 168 -11.55 14.99 12.63
CA ALA A 168 -11.62 15.56 11.28
C ALA A 168 -11.65 14.48 10.19
N VAL A 169 -10.77 13.48 10.29
CA VAL A 169 -10.75 12.33 9.36
C VAL A 169 -12.11 11.62 9.34
N ARG A 170 -12.69 11.30 10.50
CA ARG A 170 -14.01 10.64 10.57
C ARG A 170 -15.15 11.51 10.04
N ALA A 171 -15.11 12.82 10.28
CA ALA A 171 -16.12 13.75 9.77
C ALA A 171 -16.11 13.79 8.23
N VAL A 172 -14.92 13.92 7.62
CA VAL A 172 -14.77 13.87 6.17
C VAL A 172 -15.14 12.49 5.62
N ALA A 173 -14.72 11.42 6.27
CA ALA A 173 -15.06 10.04 5.88
C ALA A 173 -16.56 9.79 5.88
N ALA A 174 -17.32 10.41 6.80
CA ALA A 174 -18.77 10.29 6.84
C ALA A 174 -19.46 10.72 5.55
N LEU A 175 -18.90 11.71 4.85
CA LEU A 175 -19.40 12.29 3.62
C LEU A 175 -18.74 11.71 2.35
N SER A 176 -17.68 10.92 2.52
CA SER A 176 -16.87 10.43 1.40
C SER A 176 -17.57 9.28 0.66
N THR A 177 -17.58 9.39 -0.66
CA THR A 177 -17.94 8.37 -1.66
C THR A 177 -16.95 8.48 -2.80
N GLU A 178 -16.89 7.52 -3.74
CA GLU A 178 -15.98 7.67 -4.90
C GLU A 178 -16.20 8.98 -5.66
N ARG A 179 -17.46 9.41 -5.82
CA ARG A 179 -17.79 10.67 -6.51
C ARG A 179 -17.31 11.89 -5.71
N THR A 180 -17.61 11.95 -4.42
CA THR A 180 -17.19 13.10 -3.60
C THR A 180 -15.68 13.14 -3.47
N ILE A 181 -14.98 12.01 -3.38
CA ILE A 181 -13.52 11.92 -3.42
C ILE A 181 -12.97 12.50 -4.72
N GLN A 182 -13.58 12.20 -5.86
CA GLN A 182 -13.15 12.74 -7.15
C GLN A 182 -13.21 14.27 -7.19
N TYR A 183 -14.34 14.85 -6.79
CA TYR A 183 -14.52 16.31 -6.81
C TYR A 183 -13.68 17.01 -5.75
N SER A 184 -13.67 16.52 -4.52
CA SER A 184 -12.89 17.11 -3.42
C SER A 184 -11.39 17.02 -3.67
N SER A 185 -10.89 15.94 -4.26
CA SER A 185 -9.48 15.79 -4.61
C SER A 185 -9.05 16.83 -5.65
N ALA A 186 -9.90 17.12 -6.64
CA ALA A 186 -9.59 18.18 -7.62
C ALA A 186 -9.50 19.58 -6.96
N VAL A 187 -10.35 19.85 -5.97
CA VAL A 187 -10.28 21.10 -5.18
C VAL A 187 -9.02 21.12 -4.33
N VAL A 188 -8.71 20.04 -3.62
CA VAL A 188 -7.50 19.91 -2.79
C VAL A 188 -6.24 20.09 -3.63
N GLU A 189 -6.20 19.52 -4.83
CA GLU A 189 -5.03 19.60 -5.72
C GLU A 189 -4.79 21.01 -6.24
N ARG A 190 -5.86 21.75 -6.62
CA ARG A 190 -5.78 23.17 -6.96
C ARG A 190 -5.32 24.03 -5.77
N ALA A 191 -5.87 23.78 -4.59
CA ALA A 191 -5.45 24.46 -3.36
C ALA A 191 -3.99 24.16 -3.01
N ALA A 192 -3.53 22.94 -3.20
CA ALA A 192 -2.13 22.54 -2.94
C ALA A 192 -1.12 23.26 -3.85
N ALA A 193 -1.53 23.73 -5.01
CA ALA A 193 -0.66 24.49 -5.92
C ALA A 193 -0.36 25.93 -5.42
N VAL A 194 -1.20 26.48 -4.54
CA VAL A 194 -1.11 27.87 -4.10
C VAL A 194 -0.93 28.06 -2.59
N LEU A 195 -1.24 27.04 -1.80
CA LEU A 195 -1.11 27.09 -0.35
C LEU A 195 0.33 26.80 0.12
N PRO A 196 0.72 27.28 1.31
CA PRO A 196 1.98 26.88 1.94
C PRO A 196 2.07 25.35 2.08
N ALA A 197 3.24 24.78 1.76
CA ALA A 197 3.45 23.34 1.71
C ALA A 197 2.96 22.55 2.94
N PRO A 198 3.12 23.02 4.21
CA PRO A 198 2.60 22.30 5.38
C PRO A 198 1.08 22.20 5.40
N VAL A 199 0.36 23.25 4.93
CA VAL A 199 -1.10 23.28 4.85
C VAL A 199 -1.58 22.36 3.73
N ALA A 200 -0.99 22.49 2.55
CA ALA A 200 -1.28 21.64 1.39
C ALA A 200 -1.09 20.15 1.72
N ARG A 201 0.02 19.80 2.39
CA ARG A 201 0.29 18.43 2.85
C ARG A 201 -0.80 17.89 3.75
N LYS A 202 -1.25 18.69 4.74
CA LYS A 202 -2.33 18.28 5.64
C LYS A 202 -3.66 18.08 4.93
N LEU A 203 -3.99 18.91 3.93
CA LEU A 203 -5.22 18.74 3.15
C LEU A 203 -5.20 17.43 2.32
N ILE A 204 -4.08 17.16 1.67
CA ILE A 204 -3.91 15.89 0.93
C ILE A 204 -3.97 14.69 1.88
N ALA A 205 -3.26 14.75 3.02
CA ALA A 205 -3.30 13.70 4.04
C ALA A 205 -4.72 13.45 4.54
N LEU A 206 -5.47 14.51 4.89
CA LEU A 206 -6.87 14.42 5.32
C LEU A 206 -7.74 13.72 4.28
N GLN A 207 -7.58 14.08 2.99
CA GLN A 207 -8.33 13.46 1.90
C GLN A 207 -8.04 11.96 1.75
N VAL A 208 -6.76 11.58 1.83
CA VAL A 208 -6.32 10.17 1.68
C VAL A 208 -6.73 9.34 2.90
N GLU A 209 -6.51 9.85 4.11
CA GLU A 209 -6.87 9.15 5.35
C GLU A 209 -8.40 9.02 5.52
N ALA A 210 -9.17 10.04 5.16
CA ALA A 210 -10.63 9.97 5.18
C ALA A 210 -11.17 8.95 4.16
N ALA A 211 -10.54 8.84 3.00
CA ALA A 211 -10.89 7.82 2.02
C ALA A 211 -10.61 6.39 2.54
N ALA A 212 -9.44 6.17 3.15
CA ALA A 212 -9.10 4.90 3.80
C ALA A 212 -10.10 4.54 4.91
N GLU A 213 -10.42 5.52 5.78
CA GLU A 213 -11.40 5.36 6.86
C GLU A 213 -12.81 5.04 6.32
N THR A 214 -13.19 5.66 5.20
CA THR A 214 -14.46 5.35 4.52
C THR A 214 -14.49 3.90 4.06
N GLY A 215 -13.42 3.43 3.40
CA GLY A 215 -13.30 2.04 2.97
C GLY A 215 -13.38 1.07 4.15
N ARG A 216 -12.70 1.40 5.25
CA ARG A 216 -12.67 0.59 6.47
C ARG A 216 -14.04 0.51 7.16
N THR A 217 -14.77 1.62 7.27
CA THR A 217 -16.03 1.69 8.03
C THR A 217 -17.27 1.47 7.17
N ARG A 218 -17.18 1.70 5.87
CA ARG A 218 -18.28 1.61 4.90
C ARG A 218 -17.81 0.95 3.60
N PRO A 219 -17.42 -0.34 3.63
CA PRO A 219 -16.80 -1.03 2.49
C PRO A 219 -17.69 -1.04 1.23
N GLY A 220 -18.99 -0.96 1.38
CA GLY A 220 -19.94 -0.86 0.25
C GLY A 220 -19.85 0.44 -0.55
N ARG A 221 -19.14 1.47 -0.06
CA ARG A 221 -18.91 2.73 -0.80
C ARG A 221 -17.78 2.63 -1.82
N ALA A 222 -16.90 1.64 -1.71
CA ALA A 222 -15.94 1.30 -2.76
C ALA A 222 -16.66 0.46 -3.82
N ARG A 223 -16.72 0.93 -5.06
CA ARG A 223 -17.34 0.16 -6.17
C ARG A 223 -16.47 -1.06 -6.47
N ARG A 224 -17.09 -2.15 -6.89
CA ARG A 224 -16.34 -3.31 -7.42
C ARG A 224 -15.60 -2.86 -8.68
N GLN A 225 -14.34 -3.24 -8.80
CA GLN A 225 -13.52 -2.91 -9.98
C GLN A 225 -13.69 -3.94 -11.10
N PHE A 226 -14.19 -5.15 -10.77
CA PHE A 226 -14.40 -6.26 -11.70
C PHE A 226 -15.72 -6.99 -11.42
#